data_8592a3861bde4c9cb048fdef2483a9f6
#
_entry.id   8592a3861bde4c9cb048fdef2483a9f6
#
_cell.length_a   1.000
_cell.length_b   1.000
_cell.length_c   1.000
_cell.angle_alpha   90.00
_cell.angle_beta   90.00
_cell.angle_gamma   90.00
#
_symmetry.space_group_name_H-M   'P 1'
#
loop_
_entity.id
_entity.type
_entity.pdbx_description
1 polymer ?
#
loop_
_entity_poly.entity_id
_entity_poly.type
_entity_poly.pdbx_seq_one_letter_code
_entity_poly.pdbx_strand_id
1 'polypeptide(L)'
;SVAETMYKLTGMVMMVAPYGVFALIAVTVSKYGLSVLAPFAKVIVAVYVGCALHALVVYSGLVTVVARRSPMWFFSGVKESMLTAFVTRSSSATLPITMRCAKENLGISEKISSFVLPLGATINMDGTALYQGVCALFVAQAYGIPLSLGAQANIVLTATLASIGTAGVPGAGLIMLTLVLTAVGLPIEGVALVAGIDAVLDMARTCINVTGDSCVASVVAATEGETLSR
;
A
#
# COMPACT_ATOMS: atom_id res chain seq x y z
N SER A 1 -8.69 20.81 15.78
CA SER A 1 -8.49 21.29 14.38
C SER A 1 -9.37 20.50 13.39
N VAL A 2 -9.56 20.99 12.16
CA VAL A 2 -10.31 20.26 11.12
C VAL A 2 -9.73 18.86 10.89
N ALA A 3 -8.41 18.75 10.82
CA ALA A 3 -7.73 17.46 10.68
C ALA A 3 -8.09 16.48 11.82
N GLU A 4 -8.10 16.94 13.03
CA GLU A 4 -8.44 16.13 14.22
C GLU A 4 -9.91 15.66 14.19
N THR A 5 -10.81 16.51 13.72
CA THR A 5 -12.22 16.14 13.50
C THR A 5 -12.33 15.07 12.42
N MET A 6 -11.58 15.20 11.31
CA MET A 6 -11.56 14.21 10.24
C MET A 6 -10.98 12.87 10.70
N TYR A 7 -9.92 12.87 11.52
CA TYR A 7 -9.39 11.63 12.11
C TYR A 7 -10.42 10.93 13.02
N LYS A 8 -11.16 11.69 13.85
CA LYS A 8 -12.23 11.13 14.69
C LYS A 8 -13.37 10.57 13.84
N LEU A 9 -13.77 11.28 12.78
CA LEU A 9 -14.82 10.84 11.86
C LEU A 9 -14.40 9.53 11.17
N THR A 10 -13.19 9.48 10.64
CA THR A 10 -12.62 8.26 10.03
C THR A 10 -12.60 7.12 11.04
N GLY A 11 -12.18 7.37 12.28
CA GLY A 11 -12.21 6.37 13.36
C GLY A 11 -13.61 5.81 13.61
N MET A 12 -14.64 6.66 13.64
CA MET A 12 -16.03 6.22 13.80
C MET A 12 -16.50 5.36 12.62
N VAL A 13 -16.19 5.75 11.39
CA VAL A 13 -16.49 4.95 10.19
C VAL A 13 -15.76 3.60 10.25
N MET A 14 -14.50 3.58 10.68
CA MET A 14 -13.71 2.35 10.80
C MET A 14 -14.24 1.39 11.88
N MET A 15 -14.95 1.85 12.90
CA MET A 15 -15.63 0.96 13.87
C MET A 15 -16.78 0.19 13.24
N VAL A 16 -17.42 0.72 12.21
CA VAL A 16 -18.52 0.07 11.47
C VAL A 16 -18.00 -0.80 10.33
N ALA A 17 -16.78 -0.57 9.87
CA ALA A 17 -16.17 -1.28 8.73
C ALA A 17 -16.23 -2.83 8.84
N PRO A 18 -15.96 -3.48 10.00
CA PRO A 18 -16.05 -4.95 10.11
C PRO A 18 -17.46 -5.50 9.79
N TYR A 19 -18.49 -4.78 10.19
CA TYR A 19 -19.88 -5.17 9.89
C TYR A 19 -20.19 -5.03 8.40
N GLY A 20 -19.72 -3.95 7.77
CA GLY A 20 -19.83 -3.73 6.34
C GLY A 20 -19.09 -4.81 5.53
N VAL A 21 -17.88 -5.15 5.92
CA VAL A 21 -17.08 -6.22 5.30
C VAL A 21 -17.78 -7.57 5.45
N PHE A 22 -18.26 -7.90 6.65
CA PHE A 22 -19.03 -9.14 6.87
C PHE A 22 -20.25 -9.20 5.97
N ALA A 23 -21.04 -8.13 5.90
CA ALA A 23 -22.24 -8.07 5.07
C ALA A 23 -21.90 -8.25 3.57
N LEU A 24 -20.86 -7.61 3.06
CA LEU A 24 -20.42 -7.75 1.67
C LEU A 24 -19.97 -9.18 1.36
N ILE A 25 -19.18 -9.80 2.23
CA ILE A 25 -18.77 -11.20 2.06
C ILE A 25 -19.97 -12.13 2.13
N ALA A 26 -20.88 -11.94 3.09
CA ALA A 26 -22.08 -12.76 3.24
C ALA A 26 -22.98 -12.69 2.01
N VAL A 27 -23.21 -11.50 1.46
CA VAL A 27 -23.96 -11.31 0.21
C VAL A 27 -23.26 -12.00 -0.97
N THR A 28 -21.95 -11.87 -1.08
CA THR A 28 -21.16 -12.48 -2.14
C THR A 28 -21.20 -14.00 -2.06
N VAL A 29 -20.99 -14.56 -0.88
CA VAL A 29 -21.06 -16.01 -0.65
C VAL A 29 -22.49 -16.54 -0.86
N SER A 30 -23.52 -15.79 -0.46
CA SER A 30 -24.93 -16.15 -0.70
C SER A 30 -25.27 -16.23 -2.18
N LYS A 31 -24.71 -15.34 -3.00
CA LYS A 31 -24.96 -15.29 -4.46
C LYS A 31 -24.16 -16.31 -5.25
N TYR A 32 -22.89 -16.53 -4.88
CA TYR A 32 -21.93 -17.28 -5.69
C TYR A 32 -21.43 -18.56 -5.01
N GLY A 33 -21.88 -18.83 -3.78
CA GLY A 33 -21.44 -19.98 -2.98
C GLY A 33 -20.06 -19.80 -2.34
N LEU A 34 -19.66 -20.78 -1.53
CA LEU A 34 -18.34 -20.76 -0.85
C LEU A 34 -17.15 -20.86 -1.81
N SER A 35 -17.36 -21.31 -3.04
CA SER A 35 -16.31 -21.41 -4.07
C SER A 35 -15.67 -20.08 -4.40
N VAL A 36 -16.37 -18.95 -4.18
CA VAL A 36 -15.83 -17.60 -4.40
C VAL A 36 -14.69 -17.23 -3.43
N LEU A 37 -14.59 -17.92 -2.30
CA LEU A 37 -13.53 -17.67 -1.31
C LEU A 37 -12.13 -18.10 -1.81
N ALA A 38 -12.06 -19.12 -2.67
CA ALA A 38 -10.77 -19.57 -3.21
C ALA A 38 -10.10 -18.54 -4.14
N PRO A 39 -10.79 -17.88 -5.08
CA PRO A 39 -10.26 -16.72 -5.80
C PRO A 39 -9.79 -15.58 -4.89
N PHE A 40 -10.54 -15.25 -3.84
CA PHE A 40 -10.14 -14.21 -2.89
C PHE A 40 -8.85 -14.55 -2.15
N ALA A 41 -8.71 -15.81 -1.70
CA ALA A 41 -7.45 -16.26 -1.09
C ALA A 41 -6.28 -16.12 -2.05
N LYS A 42 -6.46 -16.43 -3.35
CA LYS A 42 -5.41 -16.22 -4.36
C LYS A 42 -5.00 -14.75 -4.49
N VAL A 43 -5.97 -13.82 -4.49
CA VAL A 43 -5.68 -12.38 -4.57
C VAL A 43 -4.91 -11.93 -3.33
N ILE A 44 -5.35 -12.35 -2.13
CA ILE A 44 -4.65 -12.03 -0.88
C ILE A 44 -3.20 -12.53 -0.95
N VAL A 45 -2.99 -13.79 -1.28
CA VAL A 45 -1.64 -14.37 -1.41
C VAL A 45 -0.82 -13.62 -2.46
N ALA A 46 -1.39 -13.31 -3.63
CA ALA A 46 -0.68 -12.59 -4.70
C ALA A 46 -0.21 -11.20 -4.24
N VAL A 47 -1.08 -10.44 -3.55
CA VAL A 47 -0.72 -9.11 -3.04
C VAL A 47 0.35 -9.23 -1.95
N TYR A 48 0.20 -10.13 -0.99
CA TYR A 48 1.18 -10.30 0.09
C TYR A 48 2.54 -10.78 -0.42
N VAL A 49 2.55 -11.75 -1.33
CA VAL A 49 3.80 -12.23 -1.97
C VAL A 49 4.42 -11.12 -2.81
N GLY A 50 3.63 -10.38 -3.57
CA GLY A 50 4.12 -9.24 -4.34
C GLY A 50 4.73 -8.16 -3.45
N CYS A 51 4.06 -7.79 -2.36
CA CYS A 51 4.56 -6.85 -1.34
C CYS A 51 5.88 -7.36 -0.71
N ALA A 52 5.93 -8.63 -0.32
CA ALA A 52 7.14 -9.22 0.25
C ALA A 52 8.31 -9.23 -0.75
N LEU A 53 8.07 -9.62 -2.00
CA LEU A 53 9.08 -9.59 -3.06
C LEU A 53 9.56 -8.16 -3.32
N HIS A 54 8.66 -7.18 -3.38
CA HIS A 54 9.03 -5.78 -3.54
C HIS A 54 9.94 -5.30 -2.41
N ALA A 55 9.60 -5.58 -1.16
CA ALA A 55 10.41 -5.22 -0.01
C ALA A 55 11.79 -5.91 -0.03
N LEU A 56 11.82 -7.22 -0.32
CA LEU A 56 13.04 -8.01 -0.28
C LEU A 56 13.98 -7.73 -1.47
N VAL A 57 13.44 -7.39 -2.64
CA VAL A 57 14.25 -7.16 -3.84
C VAL A 57 14.53 -5.66 -4.00
N VAL A 58 13.48 -4.83 -4.04
CA VAL A 58 13.63 -3.41 -4.38
C VAL A 58 14.21 -2.63 -3.20
N TYR A 59 13.59 -2.70 -2.02
CA TYR A 59 14.08 -1.92 -0.88
C TYR A 59 15.43 -2.43 -0.38
N SER A 60 15.61 -3.76 -0.29
CA SER A 60 16.91 -4.31 0.09
C SER A 60 17.99 -3.96 -0.93
N GLY A 61 17.66 -3.98 -2.22
CA GLY A 61 18.57 -3.57 -3.30
C GLY A 61 18.98 -2.10 -3.16
N LEU A 62 18.02 -1.19 -3.04
CA LEU A 62 18.27 0.24 -2.89
C LEU A 62 19.09 0.56 -1.63
N VAL A 63 18.71 -0.03 -0.49
CA VAL A 63 19.42 0.17 0.77
C VAL A 63 20.86 -0.36 0.69
N THR A 64 21.07 -1.52 0.08
CA THR A 64 22.41 -2.12 -0.04
C THR A 64 23.28 -1.37 -1.03
N VAL A 65 22.75 -1.05 -2.21
CA VAL A 65 23.54 -0.46 -3.31
C VAL A 65 23.74 1.02 -3.13
N VAL A 66 22.70 1.76 -2.74
CA VAL A 66 22.74 3.23 -2.68
C VAL A 66 23.05 3.73 -1.27
N ALA A 67 22.28 3.29 -0.27
CA ALA A 67 22.50 3.71 1.12
C ALA A 67 23.70 3.00 1.77
N ARG A 68 24.25 1.95 1.14
CA ARG A 68 25.41 1.16 1.61
C ARG A 68 25.22 0.64 3.04
N ARG A 69 24.00 0.20 3.33
CA ARG A 69 23.60 -0.39 4.60
C ARG A 69 23.01 -1.79 4.39
N SER A 70 23.01 -2.62 5.44
CA SER A 70 22.42 -3.95 5.35
C SER A 70 20.89 -3.88 5.35
N PRO A 71 20.19 -4.78 4.65
CA PRO A 71 18.74 -4.89 4.75
C PRO A 71 18.25 -5.12 6.18
N MET A 72 19.00 -5.88 6.99
CA MET A 72 18.66 -6.15 8.39
C MET A 72 18.65 -4.84 9.21
N TRP A 73 19.65 -3.98 9.02
CA TRP A 73 19.67 -2.65 9.64
C TRP A 73 18.43 -1.85 9.27
N PHE A 74 18.07 -1.83 7.99
CA PHE A 74 16.91 -1.08 7.51
C PHE A 74 15.61 -1.61 8.12
N PHE A 75 15.29 -2.89 7.92
CA PHE A 75 14.03 -3.45 8.41
C PHE A 75 13.93 -3.45 9.94
N SER A 76 15.02 -3.63 10.67
CA SER A 76 15.01 -3.50 12.12
C SER A 76 14.76 -2.06 12.57
N GLY A 77 15.28 -1.08 11.85
CA GLY A 77 15.09 0.35 12.13
C GLY A 77 13.66 0.83 11.90
N VAL A 78 12.96 0.28 10.88
CA VAL A 78 11.60 0.71 10.52
C VAL A 78 10.50 -0.22 11.01
N LYS A 79 10.81 -1.29 11.74
CA LYS A 79 9.83 -2.32 12.16
C LYS A 79 8.60 -1.77 12.88
N GLU A 80 8.76 -0.75 13.70
CA GLU A 80 7.67 -0.14 14.45
C GLU A 80 6.71 0.61 13.53
N SER A 81 7.23 1.37 12.57
CA SER A 81 6.40 2.02 11.55
C SER A 81 5.71 1.01 10.65
N MET A 82 6.38 -0.10 10.27
CA MET A 82 5.77 -1.20 9.51
C MET A 82 4.58 -1.80 10.26
N LEU A 83 4.76 -2.15 11.52
CA LEU A 83 3.69 -2.73 12.36
C LEU A 83 2.54 -1.75 12.55
N THR A 84 2.84 -0.47 12.79
CA THR A 84 1.82 0.57 12.93
C THR A 84 1.05 0.76 11.64
N ALA A 85 1.73 0.85 10.49
CA ALA A 85 1.10 0.95 9.19
C ALA A 85 0.20 -0.24 8.88
N PHE A 86 0.66 -1.44 9.20
CA PHE A 86 -0.10 -2.68 9.04
C PHE A 86 -1.43 -2.66 9.82
N VAL A 87 -1.40 -2.21 11.06
CA VAL A 87 -2.59 -2.17 11.93
C VAL A 87 -3.51 -1.00 11.58
N THR A 88 -2.94 0.20 11.38
CA THR A 88 -3.72 1.43 11.14
C THR A 88 -4.26 1.53 9.71
N ARG A 89 -3.58 0.90 8.75
CA ARG A 89 -3.86 1.01 7.31
C ARG A 89 -3.87 2.47 6.82
N SER A 90 -3.05 3.32 7.45
CA SER A 90 -2.98 4.74 7.15
C SER A 90 -1.54 5.23 7.19
N SER A 91 -0.98 5.59 6.05
CA SER A 91 0.35 6.20 5.96
C SER A 91 0.39 7.53 6.72
N SER A 92 -0.68 8.33 6.62
CA SER A 92 -0.78 9.61 7.31
C SER A 92 -0.84 9.46 8.84
N ALA A 93 -1.58 8.48 9.37
CA ALA A 93 -1.62 8.22 10.80
C ALA A 93 -0.30 7.63 11.33
N THR A 94 0.43 6.91 10.49
CA THR A 94 1.73 6.30 10.84
C THR A 94 2.88 7.30 10.74
N LEU A 95 2.72 8.40 10.00
CA LEU A 95 3.79 9.36 9.69
C LEU A 95 4.61 9.82 10.91
N PRO A 96 4.03 10.17 12.08
CA PRO A 96 4.82 10.57 13.24
C PRO A 96 5.78 9.47 13.72
N ILE A 97 5.36 8.20 13.65
CA ILE A 97 6.17 7.05 14.03
C ILE A 97 7.25 6.79 12.97
N THR A 98 6.90 6.93 11.69
CA THR A 98 7.85 6.81 10.58
C THR A 98 8.96 7.85 10.71
N MET A 99 8.62 9.10 11.01
CA MET A 99 9.59 10.18 11.24
C MET A 99 10.50 9.89 12.43
N ARG A 100 9.94 9.38 13.53
CA ARG A 100 10.73 8.98 14.68
C ARG A 100 11.70 7.84 14.35
N CYS A 101 11.22 6.77 13.71
CA CYS A 101 12.07 5.64 13.29
C CYS A 101 13.19 6.11 12.35
N ALA A 102 12.90 6.98 11.40
CA ALA A 102 13.89 7.52 10.48
C ALA A 102 15.00 8.29 11.22
N LYS A 103 14.64 9.10 12.20
CA LYS A 103 15.59 9.93 12.96
C LYS A 103 16.36 9.12 13.99
N GLU A 104 15.68 8.38 14.84
CA GLU A 104 16.28 7.70 16.00
C GLU A 104 16.98 6.41 15.63
N ASN A 105 16.41 5.63 14.71
CA ASN A 105 16.94 4.30 14.38
C ASN A 105 17.84 4.33 13.13
N LEU A 106 17.46 5.09 12.09
CA LEU A 106 18.22 5.13 10.84
C LEU A 106 19.24 6.28 10.80
N GLY A 107 19.15 7.25 11.72
CA GLY A 107 20.07 8.39 11.78
C GLY A 107 19.87 9.41 10.66
N ILE A 108 18.67 9.46 10.06
CA ILE A 108 18.34 10.43 9.02
C ILE A 108 18.06 11.79 9.67
N SER A 109 18.65 12.86 9.13
CA SER A 109 18.47 14.20 9.68
C SER A 109 17.03 14.68 9.68
N GLU A 110 16.71 15.62 10.58
CA GLU A 110 15.42 16.32 10.62
C GLU A 110 15.09 16.96 9.29
N LYS A 111 16.10 17.56 8.63
CA LYS A 111 15.96 18.25 7.35
C LYS A 111 15.41 17.33 6.26
N ILE A 112 15.96 16.14 6.13
CA ILE A 112 15.53 15.16 5.12
C ILE A 112 14.23 14.50 5.54
N SER A 113 14.12 14.01 6.78
CA SER A 113 12.94 13.29 7.25
C SER A 113 11.68 14.15 7.23
N SER A 114 11.77 15.45 7.60
CA SER A 114 10.62 16.36 7.61
C SER A 114 10.11 16.75 6.22
N PHE A 115 10.91 16.57 5.18
CA PHE A 115 10.51 16.83 3.80
C PHE A 115 10.11 15.53 3.07
N VAL A 116 10.97 14.52 3.10
CA VAL A 116 10.79 13.31 2.29
C VAL A 116 9.63 12.46 2.78
N LEU A 117 9.49 12.26 4.10
CA LEU A 117 8.46 11.35 4.62
C LEU A 117 7.03 11.88 4.47
N PRO A 118 6.71 13.16 4.75
CA PRO A 118 5.38 13.69 4.48
C PRO A 118 5.03 13.71 2.99
N LEU A 119 6.01 13.97 2.12
CA LEU A 119 5.83 13.92 0.68
C LEU A 119 5.58 12.48 0.23
N GLY A 120 6.39 11.53 0.71
CA GLY A 120 6.25 10.10 0.43
C GLY A 120 4.89 9.57 0.80
N ALA A 121 4.37 9.92 1.96
CA ALA A 121 3.05 9.48 2.44
C ALA A 121 1.88 9.82 1.50
N THR A 122 2.11 10.64 0.46
CA THR A 122 1.12 11.01 -0.56
C THR A 122 1.50 10.62 -1.98
N ILE A 123 2.80 10.52 -2.31
CA ILE A 123 3.24 10.27 -3.69
C ILE A 123 3.98 8.93 -3.86
N ASN A 124 4.49 8.35 -2.78
CA ASN A 124 5.22 7.08 -2.84
C ASN A 124 4.32 5.93 -2.36
N MET A 125 3.36 5.57 -3.20
CA MET A 125 2.33 4.58 -2.92
C MET A 125 2.54 3.30 -3.74
N ASP A 126 3.72 2.73 -3.69
CA ASP A 126 4.13 1.54 -4.47
C ASP A 126 3.36 0.27 -4.09
N GLY A 127 3.06 0.06 -2.80
CA GLY A 127 2.14 -0.98 -2.36
C GLY A 127 0.73 -0.80 -2.94
N THR A 128 0.27 0.45 -3.10
CA THR A 128 -1.02 0.76 -3.72
C THR A 128 -0.99 0.47 -5.22
N ALA A 129 0.08 0.83 -5.92
CA ALA A 129 0.24 0.51 -7.34
C ALA A 129 0.22 -1.01 -7.58
N LEU A 130 0.97 -1.77 -6.77
CA LEU A 130 1.00 -3.23 -6.83
C LEU A 130 -0.39 -3.83 -6.58
N TYR A 131 -1.07 -3.41 -5.52
CA TYR A 131 -2.42 -3.84 -5.20
C TYR A 131 -3.39 -3.59 -6.35
N GLN A 132 -3.38 -2.38 -6.92
CA GLN A 132 -4.27 -2.01 -8.03
C GLN A 132 -4.00 -2.86 -9.28
N GLY A 133 -2.73 -3.11 -9.59
CA GLY A 133 -2.34 -3.99 -10.70
C GLY A 133 -2.86 -5.41 -10.51
N VAL A 134 -2.63 -6.01 -9.34
CA VAL A 134 -3.11 -7.37 -9.03
C VAL A 134 -4.64 -7.44 -9.07
N CYS A 135 -5.33 -6.44 -8.48
CA CYS A 135 -6.79 -6.42 -8.46
C CYS A 135 -7.38 -6.22 -9.87
N ALA A 136 -6.79 -5.40 -10.72
CA ALA A 136 -7.25 -5.22 -12.11
C ALA A 136 -7.10 -6.53 -12.91
N LEU A 137 -5.97 -7.24 -12.75
CA LEU A 137 -5.80 -8.57 -13.36
C LEU A 137 -6.82 -9.58 -12.83
N PHE A 138 -7.10 -9.57 -11.53
CA PHE A 138 -8.11 -10.42 -10.94
C PHE A 138 -9.52 -10.12 -11.49
N VAL A 139 -9.90 -8.85 -11.60
CA VAL A 139 -11.19 -8.43 -12.17
C VAL A 139 -11.31 -8.91 -13.62
N ALA A 140 -10.27 -8.71 -14.43
CA ALA A 140 -10.27 -9.21 -15.81
C ALA A 140 -10.49 -10.73 -15.88
N GLN A 141 -9.81 -11.50 -15.03
CA GLN A 141 -9.98 -12.94 -14.95
C GLN A 141 -11.38 -13.36 -14.48
N ALA A 142 -11.92 -12.66 -13.47
CA ALA A 142 -13.27 -12.94 -12.93
C ALA A 142 -14.37 -12.71 -13.95
N TYR A 143 -14.19 -11.74 -14.85
CA TYR A 143 -15.11 -11.42 -15.94
C TYR A 143 -14.78 -12.14 -17.27
N GLY A 144 -13.75 -12.99 -17.28
CA GLY A 144 -13.36 -13.74 -18.48
C GLY A 144 -12.79 -12.87 -19.61
N ILE A 145 -12.24 -11.70 -19.27
CA ILE A 145 -11.66 -10.74 -20.24
C ILE A 145 -10.20 -11.11 -20.47
N PRO A 146 -9.83 -11.55 -21.70
CA PRO A 146 -8.44 -11.84 -22.03
C PRO A 146 -7.62 -10.55 -22.12
N LEU A 147 -6.46 -10.53 -21.45
CA LEU A 147 -5.55 -9.38 -21.46
C LEU A 147 -4.29 -9.72 -22.28
N SER A 148 -4.03 -8.94 -23.33
CA SER A 148 -2.75 -8.97 -24.01
C SER A 148 -1.62 -8.44 -23.11
N LEU A 149 -0.36 -8.73 -23.45
CA LEU A 149 0.79 -8.16 -22.73
C LEU A 149 0.78 -6.63 -22.73
N GLY A 150 0.36 -6.01 -23.84
CA GLY A 150 0.21 -4.56 -23.91
C GLY A 150 -0.86 -4.02 -22.97
N ALA A 151 -2.01 -4.71 -22.83
CA ALA A 151 -3.05 -4.35 -21.89
C ALA A 151 -2.56 -4.49 -20.42
N GLN A 152 -1.80 -5.55 -20.12
CA GLN A 152 -1.19 -5.72 -18.78
C GLN A 152 -0.17 -4.61 -18.47
N ALA A 153 0.67 -4.23 -19.44
CA ALA A 153 1.60 -3.11 -19.28
C ALA A 153 0.85 -1.78 -19.04
N ASN A 154 -0.26 -1.57 -19.75
CA ASN A 154 -1.11 -0.39 -19.54
C ASN A 154 -1.74 -0.38 -18.13
N ILE A 155 -2.17 -1.54 -17.62
CA ILE A 155 -2.65 -1.66 -16.22
C ILE A 155 -1.55 -1.24 -15.24
N VAL A 156 -0.32 -1.72 -15.42
CA VAL A 156 0.81 -1.38 -14.53
C VAL A 156 1.07 0.13 -14.57
N LEU A 157 1.14 0.72 -15.75
CA LEU A 157 1.36 2.16 -15.92
C LEU A 157 0.22 2.97 -15.27
N THR A 158 -1.01 2.61 -15.55
CA THR A 158 -2.19 3.32 -15.01
C THR A 158 -2.29 3.18 -13.50
N ALA A 159 -2.02 1.98 -12.94
CA ALA A 159 -1.99 1.74 -11.50
C ALA A 159 -0.89 2.57 -10.82
N THR A 160 0.29 2.65 -11.45
CA THR A 160 1.40 3.47 -10.93
C THR A 160 1.01 4.95 -10.92
N LEU A 161 0.44 5.48 -12.00
CA LEU A 161 0.00 6.88 -12.07
C LEU A 161 -1.15 7.17 -11.10
N ALA A 162 -2.12 6.26 -10.98
CA ALA A 162 -3.25 6.40 -10.07
C ALA A 162 -2.83 6.29 -8.59
N SER A 163 -1.76 5.58 -8.28
CA SER A 163 -1.26 5.48 -6.91
C SER A 163 -0.66 6.81 -6.43
N ILE A 164 -0.07 7.59 -7.34
CA ILE A 164 0.46 8.93 -7.02
C ILE A 164 -0.71 9.86 -6.69
N GLY A 165 -0.72 10.40 -5.49
CA GLY A 165 -1.80 11.24 -4.99
C GLY A 165 -2.98 10.49 -4.37
N THR A 166 -2.89 9.17 -4.21
CA THR A 166 -3.82 8.43 -3.36
C THR A 166 -3.67 8.90 -1.91
N ALA A 167 -4.79 9.22 -1.26
CA ALA A 167 -4.73 9.65 0.14
C ALA A 167 -4.20 8.53 1.06
N GLY A 168 -3.34 8.88 2.00
CA GLY A 168 -2.76 7.95 2.98
C GLY A 168 -3.73 7.55 4.10
N VAL A 169 -4.98 7.22 3.75
CA VAL A 169 -6.06 6.84 4.68
C VAL A 169 -6.66 5.48 4.29
N PRO A 170 -7.26 4.75 5.26
CA PRO A 170 -7.84 3.44 4.98
C PRO A 170 -8.86 3.45 3.84
N GLY A 171 -8.78 2.47 2.94
CA GLY A 171 -9.72 2.29 1.83
C GLY A 171 -9.52 3.22 0.62
N ALA A 172 -8.62 4.20 0.67
CA ALA A 172 -8.38 5.11 -0.46
C ALA A 172 -7.95 4.35 -1.74
N GLY A 173 -7.16 3.30 -1.61
CA GLY A 173 -6.75 2.48 -2.75
C GLY A 173 -7.91 1.77 -3.45
N LEU A 174 -8.95 1.38 -2.72
CA LEU A 174 -10.15 0.77 -3.30
C LEU A 174 -10.92 1.78 -4.15
N ILE A 175 -11.01 3.04 -3.70
CA ILE A 175 -11.64 4.13 -4.48
C ILE A 175 -10.83 4.37 -5.76
N MET A 176 -9.52 4.44 -5.66
CA MET A 176 -8.64 4.65 -6.81
C MET A 176 -8.60 3.45 -7.77
N LEU A 177 -8.91 2.24 -7.30
CA LEU A 177 -9.07 1.06 -8.17
C LEU A 177 -10.19 1.29 -9.21
N THR A 178 -11.27 1.99 -8.86
CA THR A 178 -12.33 2.38 -9.80
C THR A 178 -11.77 3.17 -10.98
N LEU A 179 -10.86 4.12 -10.70
CA LEU A 179 -10.19 4.91 -11.73
C LEU A 179 -9.34 4.02 -12.65
N VAL A 180 -8.56 3.09 -12.06
CA VAL A 180 -7.71 2.17 -12.83
C VAL A 180 -8.56 1.30 -13.74
N LEU A 181 -9.62 0.65 -13.21
CA LEU A 181 -10.50 -0.20 -14.01
C LEU A 181 -11.15 0.57 -15.15
N THR A 182 -11.64 1.79 -14.88
CA THR A 182 -12.24 2.66 -15.91
C THR A 182 -11.23 2.99 -17.01
N ALA A 183 -10.02 3.39 -16.63
CA ALA A 183 -8.99 3.82 -17.59
C ALA A 183 -8.51 2.68 -18.50
N VAL A 184 -8.57 1.44 -18.04
CA VAL A 184 -8.18 0.26 -18.83
C VAL A 184 -9.37 -0.49 -19.44
N GLY A 185 -10.60 0.06 -19.31
CA GLY A 185 -11.80 -0.50 -19.92
C GLY A 185 -12.31 -1.78 -19.25
N LEU A 186 -12.00 -1.99 -17.96
CA LEU A 186 -12.50 -3.13 -17.18
C LEU A 186 -13.78 -2.75 -16.41
N PRO A 187 -14.64 -3.75 -16.09
CA PRO A 187 -15.87 -3.52 -15.36
C PRO A 187 -15.62 -2.94 -13.96
N ILE A 188 -16.22 -1.78 -13.66
CA ILE A 188 -16.10 -1.12 -12.36
C ILE A 188 -16.82 -1.88 -11.24
N GLU A 189 -17.79 -2.71 -11.59
CA GLU A 189 -18.49 -3.62 -10.67
C GLU A 189 -17.53 -4.61 -10.01
N GLY A 190 -16.38 -4.87 -10.63
CA GLY A 190 -15.29 -5.67 -10.07
C GLY A 190 -14.74 -5.13 -8.75
N VAL A 191 -14.88 -3.81 -8.50
CA VAL A 191 -14.51 -3.21 -7.19
C VAL A 191 -15.29 -3.86 -6.05
N ALA A 192 -16.57 -4.18 -6.25
CA ALA A 192 -17.41 -4.83 -5.24
C ALA A 192 -16.88 -6.22 -4.85
N LEU A 193 -16.24 -6.95 -5.78
CA LEU A 193 -15.62 -8.23 -5.48
C LEU A 193 -14.42 -8.08 -4.53
N VAL A 194 -13.63 -7.02 -4.72
CA VAL A 194 -12.42 -6.76 -3.93
C VAL A 194 -12.76 -6.12 -2.59
N ALA A 195 -13.83 -5.32 -2.52
CA ALA A 195 -14.21 -4.55 -1.33
C ALA A 195 -14.35 -5.41 -0.06
N GLY A 196 -14.83 -6.66 -0.20
CA GLY A 196 -14.99 -7.58 0.92
C GLY A 196 -13.67 -8.02 1.58
N ILE A 197 -12.56 -7.97 0.84
CA ILE A 197 -11.24 -8.38 1.32
C ILE A 197 -10.26 -7.19 1.40
N ASP A 198 -10.68 -5.99 1.00
CA ASP A 198 -9.79 -4.81 0.91
C ASP A 198 -9.10 -4.49 2.23
N ALA A 199 -9.79 -4.64 3.35
CA ALA A 199 -9.19 -4.38 4.66
C ALA A 199 -7.92 -5.22 4.92
N VAL A 200 -7.91 -6.49 4.49
CA VAL A 200 -6.75 -7.38 4.62
C VAL A 200 -5.65 -6.99 3.62
N LEU A 201 -6.04 -6.64 2.40
CA LEU A 201 -5.10 -6.20 1.36
C LEU A 201 -4.45 -4.87 1.74
N ASP A 202 -5.21 -3.96 2.34
CA ASP A 202 -4.77 -2.64 2.78
C ASP A 202 -3.69 -2.71 3.89
N MET A 203 -3.74 -3.71 4.75
CA MET A 203 -2.71 -3.94 5.77
C MET A 203 -1.31 -4.11 5.14
N ALA A 204 -1.19 -5.00 4.17
CA ALA A 204 0.08 -5.24 3.46
C ALA A 204 0.48 -4.04 2.58
N ARG A 205 -0.47 -3.49 1.83
CA ARG A 205 -0.30 -2.33 0.96
C ARG A 205 0.27 -1.14 1.72
N THR A 206 -0.35 -0.75 2.83
CA THR A 206 0.08 0.41 3.62
C THR A 206 1.42 0.16 4.32
N CYS A 207 1.66 -1.07 4.79
CA CYS A 207 2.96 -1.44 5.33
C CYS A 207 4.08 -1.20 4.31
N ILE A 208 3.88 -1.60 3.05
CA ILE A 208 4.86 -1.38 1.97
C ILE A 208 5.01 0.10 1.65
N ASN A 209 3.93 0.87 1.53
CA ASN A 209 4.02 2.31 1.27
C ASN A 209 4.92 3.02 2.31
N VAL A 210 4.66 2.82 3.60
CA VAL A 210 5.43 3.43 4.70
C VAL A 210 6.89 2.94 4.72
N THR A 211 7.11 1.67 4.39
CA THR A 211 8.47 1.12 4.27
C THR A 211 9.21 1.77 3.11
N GLY A 212 8.54 1.96 1.98
CA GLY A 212 9.05 2.67 0.81
C GLY A 212 9.45 4.11 1.13
N ASP A 213 8.60 4.84 1.86
CA ASP A 213 8.92 6.21 2.31
C ASP A 213 10.24 6.27 3.07
N SER A 214 10.44 5.33 4.00
CA SER A 214 11.67 5.22 4.79
C SER A 214 12.87 4.80 3.95
N CYS A 215 12.66 3.93 2.95
CA CYS A 215 13.69 3.52 2.01
C CYS A 215 14.16 4.72 1.17
N VAL A 216 13.23 5.48 0.59
CA VAL A 216 13.54 6.70 -0.17
C VAL A 216 14.26 7.72 0.70
N ALA A 217 13.81 7.95 1.94
CA ALA A 217 14.48 8.84 2.87
C ALA A 217 15.92 8.40 3.18
N SER A 218 16.17 7.08 3.33
CA SER A 218 17.51 6.53 3.53
C SER A 218 18.41 6.72 2.31
N VAL A 219 17.86 6.54 1.11
CA VAL A 219 18.56 6.74 -0.16
C VAL A 219 18.92 8.22 -0.32
N VAL A 220 17.98 9.13 -0.11
CA VAL A 220 18.21 10.58 -0.19
C VAL A 220 19.28 11.03 0.82
N ALA A 221 19.19 10.59 2.07
CA ALA A 221 20.18 10.90 3.09
C ALA A 221 21.59 10.45 2.68
N ALA A 222 21.72 9.23 2.16
CA ALA A 222 23.01 8.72 1.69
C ALA A 222 23.55 9.48 0.47
N THR A 223 22.68 9.89 -0.47
CA THR A 223 23.10 10.66 -1.66
C THR A 223 23.47 12.11 -1.32
N GLU A 224 22.87 12.68 -0.28
CA GLU A 224 23.23 13.99 0.27
C GLU A 224 24.49 13.93 1.18
N GLY A 225 25.11 12.77 1.34
CA GLY A 225 26.34 12.59 2.10
C GLY A 225 26.15 12.52 3.60
N GLU A 226 24.92 12.25 4.09
CA GLU A 226 24.70 12.07 5.53
C GLU A 226 25.26 10.74 6.04
N THR A 227 25.72 10.75 7.28
CA THR A 227 26.19 9.53 7.96
C THR A 227 25.00 8.87 8.67
N LEU A 228 24.44 7.84 8.05
CA LEU A 228 23.39 7.03 8.65
C LEU A 228 23.88 6.29 9.90
N SER A 229 23.00 5.93 10.82
CA SER A 229 23.32 5.13 12.02
C SER A 229 24.03 3.83 11.65
N ARG A 230 24.84 3.29 12.61
CA ARG A 230 25.57 2.02 12.41
C ARG A 230 24.66 0.83 12.66
#